data_c393c29d8d1243204565320e4046b3a9
#
_entry.id   c393c29d8d1243204565320e4046b3a9
#
_cell.length_a   1.000
_cell.length_b   1.000
_cell.length_c   1.000
_cell.angle_alpha   90.00
_cell.angle_beta   90.00
_cell.angle_gamma   90.00
#
_symmetry.space_group_name_H-M   'P 1'
#
loop_
_entity.id
_entity.type
_entity.pdbx_description
1 polymer ?
#
loop_
_entity_poly.entity_id
_entity_poly.type
_entity_poly.pdbx_seq_one_letter_code
_entity_poly.pdbx_strand_id
1 'polypeptide(L)'
;MSRTTTVDGAPASDTDKQSISQPNHFIKRGTPQFMRVTLALFSAGLATFALLYCVQPILPVLSQEFGLTPANSSISLSISTAMLAIGLLFTGPLSDAIGRKPVMVTALLLASICTLLSTMMTSWHGILIMRALIGLSLSGVAAVGMTYLSEEIHPSFVAFSMGLYISGNSIGGMSGRLISGVFTDFFNWRIALAAIGCFALASALMFWKILPESRHFRPTSLRPKTLFINFRLHWRDRGLPLLFAEGFLLMGSFVTLFNYIGYRLMLSPWHVSQAVVGLLSLAYLTGTWSSPKAGTMT
;
A
#
# COMPACT_ATOMS: atom_id res chain seq x y z
N MET A 1 80.72 -26.66 -7.63
CA MET A 1 79.83 -27.75 -7.20
C MET A 1 78.54 -27.13 -6.63
N SER A 2 77.57 -26.98 -7.49
CA SER A 2 76.30 -26.36 -7.14
C SER A 2 75.21 -27.48 -7.18
N ARG A 3 74.52 -27.65 -6.04
CA ARG A 3 73.41 -28.61 -5.93
C ARG A 3 72.10 -27.81 -6.12
N THR A 4 71.44 -28.03 -7.19
CA THR A 4 70.03 -27.68 -7.43
C THR A 4 69.10 -28.61 -6.68
N THR A 5 68.35 -28.13 -5.73
CA THR A 5 67.21 -28.83 -5.12
C THR A 5 65.96 -28.45 -5.84
N THR A 6 65.38 -29.40 -6.52
CA THR A 6 64.05 -29.37 -7.07
C THR A 6 63.03 -29.47 -5.92
N VAL A 7 62.11 -28.49 -5.81
CA VAL A 7 60.97 -28.53 -4.89
C VAL A 7 59.79 -29.10 -5.68
N ASP A 8 59.33 -30.26 -5.23
CA ASP A 8 58.13 -30.92 -5.75
C ASP A 8 56.89 -30.05 -5.62
N GLY A 9 56.16 -29.88 -6.70
CA GLY A 9 54.85 -29.22 -6.76
C GLY A 9 53.80 -30.15 -6.12
N ALA A 10 53.24 -29.67 -4.99
CA ALA A 10 52.01 -30.27 -4.46
C ALA A 10 50.82 -29.96 -5.40
N PRO A 11 49.92 -30.91 -5.65
CA PRO A 11 48.74 -30.64 -6.45
C PRO A 11 47.78 -29.72 -5.65
N ALA A 12 47.38 -28.61 -6.28
CA ALA A 12 46.35 -27.71 -5.77
C ALA A 12 45.06 -28.49 -5.53
N SER A 13 44.58 -28.43 -4.31
CA SER A 13 43.35 -29.08 -3.87
C SER A 13 42.14 -28.58 -4.68
N ASP A 14 41.40 -29.49 -5.25
CA ASP A 14 40.16 -29.31 -6.04
C ASP A 14 38.96 -28.77 -5.21
N THR A 15 39.19 -28.14 -4.07
CA THR A 15 38.16 -27.60 -3.19
C THR A 15 37.71 -26.18 -3.53
N ASP A 16 38.32 -25.53 -4.52
CA ASP A 16 37.99 -24.11 -4.87
C ASP A 16 37.04 -23.96 -6.09
N LYS A 17 36.46 -25.03 -6.58
CA LYS A 17 35.60 -25.01 -7.78
C LYS A 17 34.11 -25.23 -7.55
N GLN A 18 33.57 -24.89 -6.37
CA GLN A 18 32.11 -24.98 -6.15
C GLN A 18 31.46 -23.80 -5.48
N SER A 19 31.88 -22.58 -5.79
CA SER A 19 30.98 -21.44 -5.71
C SER A 19 30.40 -21.13 -7.10
N ILE A 20 29.66 -22.08 -7.67
CA ILE A 20 28.77 -21.77 -8.78
C ILE A 20 27.68 -20.88 -8.18
N SER A 21 27.89 -19.56 -8.24
CA SER A 21 26.85 -18.57 -8.02
C SER A 21 25.70 -18.91 -8.95
N GLN A 22 24.60 -19.42 -8.38
CA GLN A 22 23.37 -19.60 -9.14
C GLN A 22 23.08 -18.26 -9.83
N PRO A 23 22.80 -18.25 -11.13
CA PRO A 23 22.52 -17.00 -11.82
C PRO A 23 21.34 -16.32 -11.12
N ASN A 24 21.57 -15.14 -10.55
CA ASN A 24 20.55 -14.30 -9.96
C ASN A 24 19.53 -13.97 -11.06
N HIS A 25 18.46 -14.77 -11.17
CA HIS A 25 17.40 -14.62 -12.15
C HIS A 25 16.43 -13.51 -11.73
N PHE A 26 16.95 -12.29 -11.59
CA PHE A 26 16.09 -11.11 -11.44
C PHE A 26 15.20 -10.92 -12.67
N ILE A 27 13.97 -10.50 -12.42
CA ILE A 27 13.02 -10.17 -13.48
C ILE A 27 13.50 -8.90 -14.20
N LYS A 28 13.77 -8.99 -15.49
CA LYS A 28 14.26 -7.90 -16.35
C LYS A 28 13.11 -7.22 -17.08
N ARG A 29 13.25 -5.93 -17.35
CA ARG A 29 12.31 -5.17 -18.18
C ARG A 29 12.21 -5.79 -19.58
N GLY A 30 10.99 -5.79 -20.17
CA GLY A 30 10.72 -6.40 -21.48
C GLY A 30 10.33 -7.87 -21.40
N THR A 31 10.40 -8.53 -20.23
CA THR A 31 9.91 -9.89 -20.06
C THR A 31 8.42 -9.91 -19.73
N PRO A 32 7.68 -10.97 -20.13
CA PRO A 32 6.28 -11.13 -19.72
C PRO A 32 6.08 -11.17 -18.20
N GLN A 33 7.07 -11.68 -17.46
CA GLN A 33 7.05 -11.66 -15.99
C GLN A 33 7.11 -10.26 -15.42
N PHE A 34 7.94 -9.38 -15.99
CA PHE A 34 8.03 -7.97 -15.57
C PHE A 34 6.66 -7.28 -15.71
N MET A 35 6.00 -7.45 -16.84
CA MET A 35 4.68 -6.89 -17.08
C MET A 35 3.64 -7.43 -16.07
N ARG A 36 3.66 -8.74 -15.81
CA ARG A 36 2.75 -9.37 -14.83
C ARG A 36 2.95 -8.82 -13.42
N VAL A 37 4.19 -8.76 -12.95
CA VAL A 37 4.50 -8.23 -11.60
C VAL A 37 4.10 -6.77 -11.48
N THR A 38 4.47 -5.96 -12.47
CA THR A 38 4.19 -4.52 -12.47
C THR A 38 2.69 -4.25 -12.50
N LEU A 39 1.93 -4.95 -13.37
CA LEU A 39 0.48 -4.80 -13.46
C LEU A 39 -0.21 -5.29 -12.19
N ALA A 40 0.22 -6.42 -11.65
CA ALA A 40 -0.33 -6.96 -10.41
C ALA A 40 -0.15 -5.97 -9.25
N LEU A 41 1.05 -5.45 -9.03
CA LEU A 41 1.33 -4.52 -7.95
C LEU A 41 0.69 -3.15 -8.17
N PHE A 42 0.65 -2.65 -9.41
CA PHE A 42 -0.10 -1.45 -9.75
C PHE A 42 -1.58 -1.59 -9.36
N SER A 43 -2.22 -2.71 -9.74
CA SER A 43 -3.64 -2.94 -9.41
C SER A 43 -3.86 -3.17 -7.91
N ALA A 44 -2.90 -3.82 -7.21
CA ALA A 44 -2.95 -3.97 -5.77
C ALA A 44 -2.85 -2.62 -5.04
N GLY A 45 -1.95 -1.75 -5.48
CA GLY A 45 -1.84 -0.38 -4.96
C GLY A 45 -3.10 0.43 -5.20
N LEU A 46 -3.63 0.35 -6.43
CA LEU A 46 -4.89 1.01 -6.80
C LEU A 46 -6.05 0.54 -5.91
N ALA A 47 -6.23 -0.76 -5.74
CA ALA A 47 -7.28 -1.32 -4.88
C ALA A 47 -7.08 -0.92 -3.41
N THR A 48 -5.84 -0.97 -2.89
CA THR A 48 -5.51 -0.61 -1.50
C THR A 48 -5.96 0.81 -1.17
N PHE A 49 -5.59 1.77 -2.00
CA PHE A 49 -5.88 3.18 -1.74
C PHE A 49 -7.33 3.56 -2.09
N ALA A 50 -7.95 2.87 -3.06
CA ALA A 50 -9.38 3.02 -3.31
C ALA A 50 -10.19 2.57 -2.09
N LEU A 51 -9.90 1.39 -1.52
CA LEU A 51 -10.56 0.88 -0.31
C LEU A 51 -10.35 1.79 0.91
N LEU A 52 -9.14 2.36 1.06
CA LEU A 52 -8.82 3.20 2.20
C LEU A 52 -9.59 4.52 2.16
N TYR A 53 -9.62 5.19 1.01
CA TYR A 53 -10.09 6.56 0.88
C TYR A 53 -11.51 6.73 0.32
N CYS A 54 -12.18 5.66 -0.12
CA CYS A 54 -13.55 5.73 -0.64
C CYS A 54 -14.57 6.30 0.36
N VAL A 55 -14.28 6.23 1.66
CA VAL A 55 -15.19 6.73 2.70
C VAL A 55 -15.21 8.25 2.81
N GLN A 56 -14.18 8.96 2.35
CA GLN A 56 -14.06 10.42 2.56
C GLN A 56 -15.21 11.22 1.96
N PRO A 57 -15.62 11.05 0.69
CA PRO A 57 -16.74 11.81 0.13
C PRO A 57 -18.06 11.51 0.82
N ILE A 58 -18.24 10.31 1.34
CA ILE A 58 -19.51 9.87 1.95
C ILE A 58 -19.62 10.18 3.45
N LEU A 59 -18.59 10.77 4.08
CA LEU A 59 -18.63 11.14 5.50
C LEU A 59 -19.83 12.00 5.87
N PRO A 60 -20.24 13.02 5.06
CA PRO A 60 -21.44 13.82 5.38
C PRO A 60 -22.72 12.99 5.40
N VAL A 61 -22.87 12.03 4.46
CA VAL A 61 -24.04 11.14 4.42
C VAL A 61 -24.06 10.21 5.62
N LEU A 62 -22.92 9.65 6.01
CA LEU A 62 -22.81 8.82 7.21
C LEU A 62 -23.14 9.65 8.48
N SER A 63 -22.72 10.92 8.54
CA SER A 63 -23.09 11.80 9.64
C SER A 63 -24.59 11.99 9.77
N GLN A 64 -25.28 12.20 8.65
CA GLN A 64 -26.74 12.37 8.63
C GLN A 64 -27.47 11.08 9.02
N GLU A 65 -27.07 9.93 8.45
CA GLU A 65 -27.73 8.64 8.69
C GLU A 65 -27.60 8.15 10.13
N PHE A 66 -26.41 8.35 10.73
CA PHE A 66 -26.11 7.88 12.09
C PHE A 66 -26.18 8.98 13.17
N GLY A 67 -26.60 10.19 12.83
CA GLY A 67 -26.70 11.31 13.79
C GLY A 67 -25.36 11.71 14.39
N LEU A 68 -24.29 11.75 13.58
CA LEU A 68 -22.92 11.98 14.04
C LEU A 68 -22.46 13.42 13.77
N THR A 69 -21.54 13.88 14.61
CA THR A 69 -20.77 15.09 14.28
C THR A 69 -19.77 14.80 13.17
N PRO A 70 -19.31 15.80 12.39
CA PRO A 70 -18.25 15.63 11.40
C PRO A 70 -16.97 15.00 11.97
N ALA A 71 -16.61 15.33 13.22
CA ALA A 71 -15.47 14.73 13.91
C ALA A 71 -15.67 13.22 14.13
N ASN A 72 -16.86 12.82 14.60
CA ASN A 72 -17.17 11.43 14.86
C ASN A 72 -17.22 10.59 13.58
N SER A 73 -17.77 11.11 12.48
CA SER A 73 -17.80 10.35 11.22
C SER A 73 -16.40 10.17 10.62
N SER A 74 -15.50 11.16 10.79
CA SER A 74 -14.11 11.06 10.32
C SER A 74 -13.31 9.96 11.02
N ILE A 75 -13.78 9.46 12.20
CA ILE A 75 -13.19 8.30 12.89
C ILE A 75 -13.17 7.08 11.98
N SER A 76 -14.14 6.94 11.06
CA SER A 76 -14.15 5.82 10.11
C SER A 76 -12.90 5.72 9.23
N LEU A 77 -12.34 6.85 8.82
CA LEU A 77 -11.06 6.87 8.12
C LEU A 77 -9.89 6.77 9.10
N SER A 78 -9.94 7.52 10.20
CA SER A 78 -8.86 7.57 11.19
C SER A 78 -8.57 6.20 11.80
N ILE A 79 -9.61 5.41 12.10
CA ILE A 79 -9.44 4.05 12.61
C ILE A 79 -8.80 3.12 11.57
N SER A 80 -9.16 3.26 10.28
CA SER A 80 -8.53 2.48 9.22
C SER A 80 -7.05 2.80 9.08
N THR A 81 -6.68 4.08 9.08
CA THR A 81 -5.28 4.50 8.96
C THR A 81 -4.47 4.16 10.21
N ALA A 82 -5.06 4.26 11.41
CA ALA A 82 -4.42 3.83 12.66
C ALA A 82 -4.16 2.32 12.67
N MET A 83 -5.15 1.50 12.30
CA MET A 83 -5.00 0.05 12.23
C MET A 83 -4.05 -0.39 11.12
N LEU A 84 -4.00 0.35 10.00
CA LEU A 84 -3.00 0.15 8.97
C LEU A 84 -1.59 0.41 9.54
N ALA A 85 -1.38 1.51 10.24
CA ALA A 85 -0.10 1.85 10.84
C ALA A 85 0.34 0.79 11.89
N ILE A 86 -0.58 0.35 12.74
CA ILE A 86 -0.33 -0.75 13.69
C ILE A 86 0.03 -2.03 12.93
N GLY A 87 -0.74 -2.36 11.90
CA GLY A 87 -0.52 -3.55 11.09
C GLY A 87 0.85 -3.57 10.41
N LEU A 88 1.37 -2.42 9.95
CA LEU A 88 2.69 -2.32 9.32
C LEU A 88 3.82 -2.85 10.23
N LEU A 89 3.68 -2.73 11.55
CA LEU A 89 4.67 -3.22 12.50
C LEU A 89 4.77 -4.76 12.51
N PHE A 90 3.69 -5.45 12.17
CA PHE A 90 3.60 -6.91 12.27
C PHE A 90 3.62 -7.60 10.90
N THR A 91 3.04 -6.97 9.87
CA THR A 91 2.89 -7.60 8.55
C THR A 91 4.20 -7.75 7.78
N GLY A 92 5.17 -6.84 7.97
CA GLY A 92 6.51 -6.99 7.43
C GLY A 92 7.15 -8.31 7.91
N PRO A 93 7.40 -8.47 9.23
CA PRO A 93 7.93 -9.71 9.79
C PRO A 93 7.09 -10.94 9.47
N LEU A 94 5.75 -10.83 9.48
CA LEU A 94 4.87 -11.94 9.11
C LEU A 94 5.15 -12.40 7.68
N SER A 95 5.34 -11.47 6.75
CA SER A 95 5.67 -11.79 5.37
C SER A 95 7.07 -12.39 5.22
N ASP A 96 8.00 -12.05 6.11
CA ASP A 96 9.33 -12.67 6.18
C ASP A 96 9.27 -14.14 6.65
N ALA A 97 8.21 -14.51 7.36
CA ALA A 97 8.01 -15.88 7.85
C ALA A 97 7.22 -16.77 6.88
N ILE A 98 6.11 -16.27 6.34
CA ILE A 98 5.15 -17.08 5.56
C ILE A 98 5.16 -16.81 4.06
N GLY A 99 5.88 -15.78 3.61
CA GLY A 99 6.04 -15.42 2.21
C GLY A 99 5.33 -14.14 1.81
N ARG A 100 5.87 -13.48 0.79
CA ARG A 100 5.39 -12.17 0.31
C ARG A 100 4.00 -12.26 -0.31
N LYS A 101 3.83 -13.17 -1.29
CA LYS A 101 2.59 -13.31 -2.05
C LYS A 101 1.40 -13.71 -1.19
N PRO A 102 1.47 -14.75 -0.31
CA PRO A 102 0.35 -15.13 0.54
C PRO A 102 -0.16 -13.98 1.41
N VAL A 103 0.75 -13.20 2.02
CA VAL A 103 0.38 -12.06 2.86
C VAL A 103 -0.35 -10.99 2.06
N MET A 104 0.16 -10.61 0.89
CA MET A 104 -0.48 -9.59 0.06
C MET A 104 -1.84 -10.04 -0.49
N VAL A 105 -1.96 -11.30 -0.91
CA VAL A 105 -3.23 -11.85 -1.42
C VAL A 105 -4.29 -11.89 -0.33
N THR A 106 -3.97 -12.46 0.83
CA THR A 106 -4.91 -12.52 1.96
C THR A 106 -5.30 -11.13 2.43
N ALA A 107 -4.36 -10.18 2.46
CA ALA A 107 -4.60 -8.78 2.79
C ALA A 107 -5.66 -8.14 1.88
N LEU A 108 -5.51 -8.25 0.56
CA LEU A 108 -6.46 -7.68 -0.40
C LEU A 108 -7.83 -8.36 -0.34
N LEU A 109 -7.85 -9.70 -0.23
CA LEU A 109 -9.11 -10.46 -0.13
C LEU A 109 -9.88 -10.06 1.13
N LEU A 110 -9.23 -10.06 2.29
CA LEU A 110 -9.86 -9.69 3.55
C LEU A 110 -10.37 -8.24 3.53
N ALA A 111 -9.57 -7.30 3.04
CA ALA A 111 -9.99 -5.90 2.94
C ALA A 111 -11.21 -5.73 2.02
N SER A 112 -11.23 -6.43 0.87
CA SER A 112 -12.35 -6.39 -0.07
C SER A 112 -13.61 -6.99 0.55
N ILE A 113 -13.50 -8.14 1.21
CA ILE A 113 -14.62 -8.80 1.89
C ILE A 113 -15.15 -7.92 3.03
N CYS A 114 -14.28 -7.37 3.88
CA CYS A 114 -14.70 -6.47 4.95
C CYS A 114 -15.40 -5.20 4.40
N THR A 115 -14.97 -4.69 3.24
CA THR A 115 -15.65 -3.56 2.58
C THR A 115 -17.04 -3.95 2.11
N LEU A 116 -17.21 -5.12 1.51
CA LEU A 116 -18.54 -5.64 1.14
C LEU A 116 -19.42 -5.88 2.36
N LEU A 117 -18.88 -6.46 3.42
CA LEU A 117 -19.62 -6.67 4.67
C LEU A 117 -20.03 -5.35 5.33
N SER A 118 -19.22 -4.29 5.20
CA SER A 118 -19.55 -2.96 5.75
C SER A 118 -20.84 -2.39 5.18
N THR A 119 -21.23 -2.79 3.97
CA THR A 119 -22.48 -2.35 3.32
C THR A 119 -23.73 -2.91 4.00
N MET A 120 -23.58 -4.01 4.72
CA MET A 120 -24.68 -4.69 5.46
C MET A 120 -24.81 -4.18 6.89
N MET A 121 -23.88 -3.37 7.37
CA MET A 121 -23.90 -2.86 8.75
C MET A 121 -24.99 -1.81 8.92
N THR A 122 -25.78 -1.99 10.00
CA THR A 122 -26.86 -1.09 10.40
C THR A 122 -26.47 -0.19 11.56
N SER A 123 -25.34 -0.47 12.22
CA SER A 123 -24.82 0.31 13.34
C SER A 123 -23.50 0.97 13.01
N TRP A 124 -23.28 2.17 13.57
CA TRP A 124 -22.01 2.89 13.41
C TRP A 124 -20.81 2.10 13.92
N HIS A 125 -20.96 1.41 15.06
CA HIS A 125 -19.89 0.57 15.62
C HIS A 125 -19.51 -0.59 14.69
N GLY A 126 -20.51 -1.19 14.03
CA GLY A 126 -20.25 -2.23 13.03
C GLY A 126 -19.41 -1.70 11.85
N ILE A 127 -19.72 -0.50 11.38
CA ILE A 127 -18.91 0.16 10.33
C ILE A 127 -17.48 0.41 10.83
N LEU A 128 -17.30 0.91 12.06
CA LEU A 128 -15.97 1.16 12.61
C LEU A 128 -15.14 -0.12 12.74
N ILE A 129 -15.74 -1.23 13.16
CA ILE A 129 -15.07 -2.54 13.23
C ILE A 129 -14.62 -2.97 11.83
N MET A 130 -15.52 -2.88 10.84
CA MET A 130 -15.14 -3.23 9.46
C MET A 130 -14.01 -2.32 8.95
N ARG A 131 -14.07 -1.03 9.20
CA ARG A 131 -13.02 -0.06 8.82
C ARG A 131 -11.69 -0.35 9.52
N ALA A 132 -11.71 -0.77 10.78
CA ALA A 132 -10.52 -1.21 11.51
C ALA A 132 -9.89 -2.46 10.86
N LEU A 133 -10.71 -3.46 10.54
CA LEU A 133 -10.26 -4.68 9.87
C LEU A 133 -9.73 -4.42 8.45
N ILE A 134 -10.37 -3.51 7.71
CA ILE A 134 -9.87 -3.07 6.39
C ILE A 134 -8.48 -2.48 6.54
N GLY A 135 -8.29 -1.53 7.45
CA GLY A 135 -6.98 -0.90 7.68
C GLY A 135 -5.90 -1.92 8.06
N LEU A 136 -6.19 -2.79 9.02
CA LEU A 136 -5.28 -3.86 9.44
C LEU A 136 -4.92 -4.78 8.26
N SER A 137 -5.90 -5.18 7.46
CA SER A 137 -5.67 -6.03 6.29
C SER A 137 -4.80 -5.34 5.25
N LEU A 138 -5.09 -4.09 4.90
CA LEU A 138 -4.34 -3.34 3.88
C LEU A 138 -2.86 -3.15 4.21
N SER A 139 -2.47 -3.24 5.49
CA SER A 139 -1.06 -3.17 5.90
C SER A 139 -0.21 -4.26 5.24
N GLY A 140 -0.79 -5.43 4.94
CA GLY A 140 -0.09 -6.53 4.27
C GLY A 140 0.38 -6.19 2.85
N VAL A 141 -0.37 -5.36 2.13
CA VAL A 141 0.07 -4.87 0.81
C VAL A 141 1.07 -3.72 0.94
N ALA A 142 0.77 -2.76 1.82
CA ALA A 142 1.59 -1.57 1.98
C ALA A 142 3.00 -1.89 2.49
N ALA A 143 3.13 -2.83 3.45
CA ALA A 143 4.42 -3.25 3.97
C ALA A 143 5.23 -4.09 2.98
N VAL A 144 4.57 -4.95 2.20
CA VAL A 144 5.24 -6.04 1.47
C VAL A 144 5.44 -5.72 -0.01
N GLY A 145 4.62 -4.86 -0.61
CA GLY A 145 4.65 -4.59 -2.05
C GLY A 145 6.00 -4.05 -2.54
N MET A 146 6.58 -3.07 -1.85
CA MET A 146 7.90 -2.51 -2.22
C MET A 146 9.03 -3.50 -1.96
N THR A 147 8.95 -4.28 -0.87
CA THR A 147 9.92 -5.33 -0.55
C THR A 147 9.94 -6.40 -1.63
N TYR A 148 8.76 -6.88 -2.07
CA TYR A 148 8.67 -7.83 -3.17
C TYR A 148 9.34 -7.29 -4.45
N LEU A 149 9.09 -6.00 -4.81
CA LEU A 149 9.73 -5.38 -5.97
C LEU A 149 11.26 -5.35 -5.84
N SER A 150 11.78 -4.99 -4.68
CA SER A 150 13.24 -4.92 -4.46
C SER A 150 13.92 -6.28 -4.48
N GLU A 151 13.21 -7.34 -4.09
CA GLU A 151 13.73 -8.71 -4.07
C GLU A 151 13.68 -9.41 -5.44
N GLU A 152 12.66 -9.13 -6.26
CA GLU A 152 12.40 -9.89 -7.50
C GLU A 152 12.81 -9.15 -8.78
N ILE A 153 12.78 -7.81 -8.77
CA ILE A 153 13.11 -7.01 -9.95
C ILE A 153 14.61 -6.69 -10.00
N HIS A 154 15.19 -6.71 -11.20
CA HIS A 154 16.58 -6.35 -11.40
C HIS A 154 16.86 -4.92 -10.89
N PRO A 155 17.95 -4.66 -10.14
CA PRO A 155 18.23 -3.37 -9.50
C PRO A 155 18.05 -2.14 -10.39
N SER A 156 18.46 -2.24 -11.67
CA SER A 156 18.30 -1.14 -12.65
C SER A 156 16.84 -0.73 -12.94
N PHE A 157 15.85 -1.56 -12.59
CA PHE A 157 14.44 -1.32 -12.90
C PHE A 157 13.55 -1.26 -11.66
N VAL A 158 14.11 -1.44 -10.47
CA VAL A 158 13.38 -1.40 -9.20
C VAL A 158 12.72 -0.04 -8.99
N ALA A 159 13.46 1.06 -9.17
CA ALA A 159 12.94 2.41 -9.00
C ALA A 159 11.73 2.69 -9.94
N PHE A 160 11.83 2.27 -11.20
CA PHE A 160 10.72 2.39 -12.15
C PHE A 160 9.49 1.60 -11.72
N SER A 161 9.68 0.37 -11.27
CA SER A 161 8.58 -0.51 -10.82
C SER A 161 7.92 0.00 -9.54
N MET A 162 8.71 0.54 -8.61
CA MET A 162 8.20 1.21 -7.40
C MET A 162 7.40 2.47 -7.77
N GLY A 163 7.88 3.26 -8.74
CA GLY A 163 7.16 4.41 -9.26
C GLY A 163 5.79 4.05 -9.83
N LEU A 164 5.69 2.94 -10.58
CA LEU A 164 4.41 2.44 -11.08
C LEU A 164 3.48 1.97 -9.96
N TYR A 165 3.99 1.28 -8.94
CA TYR A 165 3.22 0.90 -7.77
C TYR A 165 2.67 2.14 -7.03
N ILE A 166 3.50 3.17 -6.82
CA ILE A 166 3.09 4.43 -6.19
C ILE A 166 2.07 5.18 -7.05
N SER A 167 2.22 5.14 -8.38
CA SER A 167 1.21 5.69 -9.30
C SER A 167 -0.14 4.97 -9.15
N GLY A 168 -0.11 3.64 -8.99
CA GLY A 168 -1.31 2.85 -8.66
C GLY A 168 -1.97 3.34 -7.37
N ASN A 169 -1.19 3.58 -6.30
CA ASN A 169 -1.69 4.13 -5.05
C ASN A 169 -2.38 5.48 -5.24
N SER A 170 -1.76 6.39 -5.98
CA SER A 170 -2.29 7.74 -6.22
C SER A 170 -3.59 7.70 -7.03
N ILE A 171 -3.61 6.94 -8.13
CA ILE A 171 -4.81 6.77 -8.96
C ILE A 171 -5.90 6.05 -8.16
N GLY A 172 -5.56 5.07 -7.34
CA GLY A 172 -6.50 4.36 -6.47
C GLY A 172 -7.18 5.30 -5.47
N GLY A 173 -6.39 6.13 -4.79
CA GLY A 173 -6.93 7.11 -3.85
C GLY A 173 -7.85 8.14 -4.50
N MET A 174 -7.52 8.58 -5.71
CA MET A 174 -8.35 9.48 -6.49
C MET A 174 -9.63 8.79 -7.00
N SER A 175 -9.50 7.65 -7.67
CA SER A 175 -10.63 6.93 -8.26
C SER A 175 -11.59 6.40 -7.20
N GLY A 176 -11.08 5.95 -6.04
CA GLY A 176 -11.92 5.53 -4.92
C GLY A 176 -12.83 6.65 -4.42
N ARG A 177 -12.31 7.88 -4.28
CA ARG A 177 -13.11 9.05 -3.90
C ARG A 177 -14.12 9.43 -5.00
N LEU A 178 -13.67 9.46 -6.25
CA LEU A 178 -14.53 9.83 -7.36
C LEU A 178 -15.68 8.84 -7.52
N ILE A 179 -15.39 7.55 -7.59
CA ILE A 179 -16.41 6.50 -7.75
C ILE A 179 -17.37 6.52 -6.57
N SER A 180 -16.90 6.59 -5.34
CA SER A 180 -17.78 6.60 -4.17
C SER A 180 -18.64 7.86 -4.11
N GLY A 181 -18.12 9.03 -4.46
CA GLY A 181 -18.89 10.28 -4.53
C GLY A 181 -20.00 10.20 -5.59
N VAL A 182 -19.68 9.79 -6.82
CA VAL A 182 -20.64 9.66 -7.90
C VAL A 182 -21.71 8.62 -7.59
N PHE A 183 -21.32 7.42 -7.15
CA PHE A 183 -22.31 6.39 -6.83
C PHE A 183 -23.19 6.74 -5.64
N THR A 184 -22.69 7.54 -4.70
CA THR A 184 -23.50 8.00 -3.56
C THR A 184 -24.53 9.03 -3.99
N ASP A 185 -24.22 9.90 -4.94
CA ASP A 185 -25.15 10.89 -5.50
C ASP A 185 -26.30 10.24 -6.27
N PHE A 186 -25.98 9.26 -7.14
CA PHE A 186 -26.98 8.63 -8.00
C PHE A 186 -27.75 7.48 -7.33
N PHE A 187 -27.16 6.87 -6.30
CA PHE A 187 -27.75 5.72 -5.62
C PHE A 187 -27.76 5.94 -4.11
N ASN A 188 -26.79 5.33 -3.41
CA ASN A 188 -26.55 5.49 -1.98
C ASN A 188 -25.13 5.04 -1.61
N TRP A 189 -24.70 5.36 -0.41
CA TRP A 189 -23.35 5.02 0.07
C TRP A 189 -23.09 3.51 0.16
N ARG A 190 -24.11 2.68 0.40
CA ARG A 190 -23.96 1.21 0.44
C ARG A 190 -23.61 0.65 -0.93
N ILE A 191 -24.29 1.12 -1.99
CA ILE A 191 -23.98 0.74 -3.37
C ILE A 191 -22.59 1.26 -3.76
N ALA A 192 -22.23 2.46 -3.36
CA ALA A 192 -20.90 3.01 -3.59
C ALA A 192 -19.79 2.12 -2.98
N LEU A 193 -19.93 1.73 -1.72
CA LEU A 193 -18.97 0.83 -1.07
C LEU A 193 -18.99 -0.57 -1.67
N ALA A 194 -20.17 -1.07 -2.08
CA ALA A 194 -20.26 -2.36 -2.78
C ALA A 194 -19.51 -2.35 -4.11
N ALA A 195 -19.66 -1.30 -4.90
CA ALA A 195 -18.95 -1.14 -6.18
C ALA A 195 -17.42 -1.14 -5.97
N ILE A 196 -16.93 -0.38 -4.97
CA ILE A 196 -15.50 -0.36 -4.62
C ILE A 196 -15.04 -1.73 -4.09
N GLY A 197 -15.84 -2.39 -3.25
CA GLY A 197 -15.54 -3.71 -2.73
C GLY A 197 -15.46 -4.77 -3.82
N CYS A 198 -16.39 -4.78 -4.77
CA CYS A 198 -16.37 -5.68 -5.93
C CYS A 198 -15.17 -5.41 -6.84
N PHE A 199 -14.87 -4.15 -7.12
CA PHE A 199 -13.69 -3.77 -7.88
C PHE A 199 -12.40 -4.25 -7.20
N ALA A 200 -12.27 -4.04 -5.89
CA ALA A 200 -11.11 -4.47 -5.12
C ALA A 200 -11.01 -6.00 -5.05
N LEU A 201 -12.12 -6.71 -4.92
CA LEU A 201 -12.15 -8.17 -4.96
C LEU A 201 -11.71 -8.71 -6.32
N ALA A 202 -12.17 -8.13 -7.42
CA ALA A 202 -11.72 -8.47 -8.76
C ALA A 202 -10.20 -8.23 -8.92
N SER A 203 -9.70 -7.09 -8.41
CA SER A 203 -8.27 -6.78 -8.37
C SER A 203 -7.49 -7.79 -7.53
N ALA A 204 -8.01 -8.21 -6.38
CA ALA A 204 -7.39 -9.21 -5.52
C ALA A 204 -7.30 -10.59 -6.19
N LEU A 205 -8.35 -11.02 -6.88
CA LEU A 205 -8.37 -12.27 -7.64
C LEU A 205 -7.42 -12.23 -8.84
N MET A 206 -7.37 -11.10 -9.54
CA MET A 206 -6.41 -10.87 -10.63
C MET A 206 -4.98 -10.91 -10.08
N PHE A 207 -4.72 -10.21 -8.99
CA PHE A 207 -3.42 -10.19 -8.31
C PHE A 207 -2.97 -11.60 -7.92
N TRP A 208 -3.84 -12.38 -7.30
CA TRP A 208 -3.55 -13.76 -6.91
C TRP A 208 -3.12 -14.63 -8.09
N LYS A 209 -3.82 -14.52 -9.23
CA LYS A 209 -3.54 -15.31 -10.44
C LYS A 209 -2.29 -14.85 -11.19
N ILE A 210 -2.03 -13.55 -11.22
CA ILE A 210 -1.00 -12.95 -12.08
C ILE A 210 0.33 -12.83 -11.37
N LEU A 211 0.36 -12.55 -10.05
CA LEU A 211 1.61 -12.38 -9.33
C LEU A 211 2.36 -13.72 -9.21
N PRO A 212 3.62 -13.81 -9.70
CA PRO A 212 4.44 -15.01 -9.51
C PRO A 212 4.77 -15.21 -8.03
N GLU A 213 5.14 -16.44 -7.66
CA GLU A 213 5.75 -16.71 -6.37
C GLU A 213 7.10 -16.01 -6.25
N SER A 214 7.46 -15.57 -5.03
CA SER A 214 8.76 -14.97 -4.77
C SER A 214 9.86 -16.04 -4.86
N ARG A 215 10.85 -15.82 -5.73
CA ARG A 215 11.97 -16.76 -5.96
C ARG A 215 13.14 -16.51 -5.03
N HIS A 216 13.29 -15.24 -4.59
CA HIS A 216 14.38 -14.82 -3.71
C HIS A 216 13.97 -14.80 -2.25
N PHE A 217 12.76 -15.24 -1.93
CA PHE A 217 12.26 -15.32 -0.57
C PHE A 217 13.07 -16.32 0.26
N ARG A 218 13.60 -15.85 1.39
CA ARG A 218 14.25 -16.68 2.40
C ARG A 218 13.50 -16.52 3.72
N PRO A 219 12.86 -17.59 4.22
CA PRO A 219 12.15 -17.51 5.50
C PRO A 219 13.06 -17.06 6.62
N THR A 220 12.64 -16.04 7.35
CA THR A 220 13.35 -15.53 8.51
C THR A 220 12.50 -15.73 9.76
N SER A 221 13.09 -16.20 10.86
CA SER A 221 12.35 -16.38 12.10
C SER A 221 11.88 -15.05 12.69
N LEU A 222 10.62 -15.00 13.11
CA LEU A 222 10.05 -13.87 13.84
C LEU A 222 10.80 -13.69 15.17
N ARG A 223 11.58 -12.62 15.30
CA ARG A 223 12.27 -12.25 16.54
C ARG A 223 11.77 -10.91 17.05
N PRO A 224 10.81 -10.86 17.99
CA PRO A 224 10.24 -9.60 18.49
C PRO A 224 11.27 -8.63 19.06
N LYS A 225 12.35 -9.15 19.65
CA LYS A 225 13.46 -8.33 20.18
C LYS A 225 14.14 -7.50 19.10
N THR A 226 14.33 -8.06 17.90
CA THR A 226 14.98 -7.37 16.79
C THR A 226 14.13 -6.20 16.29
N LEU A 227 12.80 -6.37 16.26
CA LEU A 227 11.87 -5.31 15.88
C LEU A 227 11.94 -4.12 16.83
N PHE A 228 11.94 -4.39 18.14
CA PHE A 228 12.03 -3.34 19.15
C PHE A 228 13.37 -2.60 19.12
N ILE A 229 14.47 -3.33 18.90
CA ILE A 229 15.81 -2.74 18.76
C ILE A 229 15.88 -1.84 17.54
N ASN A 230 15.38 -2.29 16.38
CA ASN A 230 15.37 -1.51 15.15
C ASN A 230 14.50 -0.25 15.30
N PHE A 231 13.32 -0.37 15.91
CA PHE A 231 12.46 0.77 16.20
C PHE A 231 13.17 1.82 17.06
N ARG A 232 13.81 1.38 18.17
CA ARG A 232 14.58 2.27 19.04
C ARG A 232 15.77 2.94 18.31
N LEU A 233 16.40 2.22 17.38
CA LEU A 233 17.53 2.74 16.61
C LEU A 233 17.09 3.90 15.70
N HIS A 234 15.94 3.77 15.04
CA HIS A 234 15.38 4.83 14.19
C HIS A 234 15.04 6.11 14.97
N TRP A 235 14.56 5.98 16.21
CA TRP A 235 14.28 7.15 17.07
C TRP A 235 15.54 7.83 17.61
N ARG A 236 16.70 7.16 17.58
CA ARG A 236 17.98 7.74 18.00
C ARG A 236 18.70 8.46 16.85
N ASP A 237 18.29 8.27 15.64
CA ASP A 237 18.79 9.01 14.48
C ASP A 237 18.38 10.49 14.58
N ARG A 238 19.23 11.40 14.13
CA ARG A 238 18.96 12.84 14.22
C ARG A 238 18.01 13.35 13.12
N GLY A 239 17.96 12.68 11.96
CA GLY A 239 17.18 13.09 10.80
C GLY A 239 15.83 12.37 10.69
N LEU A 240 15.80 11.07 11.00
CA LEU A 240 14.60 10.25 10.82
C LEU A 240 13.36 10.75 11.59
N PRO A 241 13.44 11.17 12.87
CA PRO A 241 12.29 11.72 13.57
C PRO A 241 11.74 13.00 12.95
N LEU A 242 12.62 13.85 12.37
CA LEU A 242 12.19 15.07 11.65
C LEU A 242 11.44 14.72 10.37
N LEU A 243 11.92 13.74 9.60
CA LEU A 243 11.21 13.23 8.41
C LEU A 243 9.87 12.60 8.79
N PHE A 244 9.79 11.88 9.91
CA PHE A 244 8.51 11.35 10.40
C PHE A 244 7.54 12.47 10.79
N ALA A 245 8.03 13.52 11.45
CA ALA A 245 7.24 14.70 11.80
C ALA A 245 6.74 15.44 10.56
N GLU A 246 7.60 15.63 9.55
CA GLU A 246 7.23 16.22 8.27
C GLU A 246 6.14 15.40 7.56
N GLY A 247 6.34 14.09 7.42
CA GLY A 247 5.35 13.20 6.82
C GLY A 247 4.02 13.20 7.57
N PHE A 248 4.06 13.24 8.91
CA PHE A 248 2.87 13.35 9.76
C PHE A 248 2.12 14.65 9.51
N LEU A 249 2.82 15.79 9.49
CA LEU A 249 2.19 17.11 9.30
C LEU A 249 1.62 17.26 7.88
N LEU A 250 2.37 16.87 6.85
CA LEU A 250 1.92 16.96 5.47
C LEU A 250 0.71 16.07 5.22
N MET A 251 0.81 14.79 5.59
CA MET A 251 -0.28 13.84 5.36
C MET A 251 -1.47 14.13 6.27
N GLY A 252 -1.23 14.52 7.52
CA GLY A 252 -2.28 14.91 8.47
C GLY A 252 -3.08 16.10 7.97
N SER A 253 -2.42 17.17 7.53
CA SER A 253 -3.07 18.35 6.96
C SER A 253 -3.89 18.00 5.73
N PHE A 254 -3.31 17.20 4.83
CA PHE A 254 -3.95 16.74 3.63
C PHE A 254 -5.23 15.91 3.91
N VAL A 255 -5.13 14.92 4.78
CA VAL A 255 -6.28 14.06 5.14
C VAL A 255 -7.36 14.87 5.85
N THR A 256 -6.98 15.80 6.76
CA THR A 256 -7.90 16.68 7.46
C THR A 256 -8.67 17.57 6.48
N LEU A 257 -7.98 18.16 5.51
CA LEU A 257 -8.61 18.96 4.45
C LEU A 257 -9.68 18.15 3.71
N PHE A 258 -9.33 16.96 3.22
CA PHE A 258 -10.27 16.11 2.48
C PHE A 258 -11.42 15.56 3.33
N ASN A 259 -11.20 15.33 4.62
CA ASN A 259 -12.27 14.90 5.53
C ASN A 259 -13.29 16.02 5.78
N TYR A 260 -12.84 17.28 5.84
CA TYR A 260 -13.70 18.40 6.20
C TYR A 260 -14.29 19.13 5.00
N ILE A 261 -13.61 19.18 3.87
CA ILE A 261 -14.02 19.98 2.71
C ILE A 261 -15.39 19.56 2.17
N GLY A 262 -15.71 18.25 2.22
CA GLY A 262 -17.03 17.74 1.83
C GLY A 262 -18.13 18.38 2.65
N TYR A 263 -18.01 18.44 3.97
CA TYR A 263 -18.99 19.09 4.83
C TYR A 263 -19.16 20.56 4.49
N ARG A 264 -18.05 21.28 4.32
CA ARG A 264 -18.09 22.72 4.03
C ARG A 264 -18.76 23.04 2.71
N LEU A 265 -18.52 22.25 1.66
CA LEU A 265 -19.05 22.49 0.32
C LEU A 265 -20.51 22.04 0.17
N MET A 266 -20.96 21.04 0.92
CA MET A 266 -22.34 20.58 0.89
C MET A 266 -23.30 21.50 1.66
N LEU A 267 -22.78 22.34 2.56
CA LEU A 267 -23.56 23.32 3.34
C LEU A 267 -23.75 24.63 2.54
N SER A 268 -24.72 25.46 3.02
CA SER A 268 -24.91 26.83 2.54
C SER A 268 -23.62 27.65 2.60
N PRO A 269 -23.31 28.48 1.61
CA PRO A 269 -24.11 28.83 0.43
C PRO A 269 -23.85 27.92 -0.80
N TRP A 270 -22.95 26.92 -0.70
CA TRP A 270 -22.41 26.20 -1.87
C TRP A 270 -23.33 25.09 -2.39
N HIS A 271 -23.95 24.31 -1.51
CA HIS A 271 -24.84 23.18 -1.82
C HIS A 271 -24.31 22.24 -2.91
N VAL A 272 -23.01 21.95 -2.87
CA VAL A 272 -22.30 21.12 -3.87
C VAL A 272 -22.67 19.65 -3.66
N SER A 273 -22.86 18.92 -4.79
CA SER A 273 -23.16 17.49 -4.73
C SER A 273 -21.98 16.62 -4.32
N GLN A 274 -22.24 15.40 -3.89
CA GLN A 274 -21.24 14.40 -3.51
C GLN A 274 -20.30 14.05 -4.68
N ALA A 275 -20.82 13.97 -5.89
CA ALA A 275 -20.03 13.73 -7.09
C ALA A 275 -18.99 14.82 -7.31
N VAL A 276 -19.38 16.10 -7.13
CA VAL A 276 -18.46 17.24 -7.26
C VAL A 276 -17.42 17.24 -6.15
N VAL A 277 -17.80 16.88 -4.91
CA VAL A 277 -16.83 16.67 -3.83
C VAL A 277 -15.83 15.58 -4.20
N GLY A 278 -16.27 14.47 -4.79
CA GLY A 278 -15.40 13.43 -5.33
C GLY A 278 -14.45 13.93 -6.42
N LEU A 279 -14.92 14.82 -7.31
CA LEU A 279 -14.11 15.44 -8.38
C LEU A 279 -12.95 16.28 -7.86
N LEU A 280 -13.04 16.83 -6.64
CA LEU A 280 -11.90 17.55 -6.03
C LEU A 280 -10.64 16.70 -5.94
N SER A 281 -10.80 15.38 -5.88
CA SER A 281 -9.65 14.47 -5.89
C SER A 281 -8.87 14.50 -7.19
N LEU A 282 -9.42 15.01 -8.30
CA LEU A 282 -8.70 15.22 -9.55
C LEU A 282 -7.58 16.25 -9.43
N ALA A 283 -7.62 17.11 -8.40
CA ALA A 283 -6.50 18.01 -8.09
C ALA A 283 -5.17 17.26 -7.85
N TYR A 284 -5.24 15.96 -7.49
CA TYR A 284 -4.04 15.10 -7.44
C TYR A 284 -3.29 14.97 -8.75
N LEU A 285 -3.98 15.10 -9.88
CA LEU A 285 -3.34 15.03 -11.21
C LEU A 285 -2.32 16.14 -11.39
N THR A 286 -2.57 17.33 -10.83
CA THR A 286 -1.62 18.43 -10.89
C THR A 286 -0.34 18.13 -10.11
N GLY A 287 -0.46 17.48 -8.94
CA GLY A 287 0.68 17.01 -8.16
C GLY A 287 1.48 15.91 -8.88
N THR A 288 0.79 14.97 -9.51
CA THR A 288 1.42 13.90 -10.29
C THR A 288 2.19 14.46 -11.50
N TRP A 289 1.69 15.55 -12.10
CA TRP A 289 2.37 16.21 -13.23
C TRP A 289 3.51 17.14 -12.81
N SER A 290 3.39 17.81 -11.67
CA SER A 290 4.41 18.75 -11.17
C SER A 290 5.60 18.07 -10.48
N SER A 291 5.38 16.91 -9.85
CA SER A 291 6.40 16.19 -9.08
C SER A 291 7.65 15.81 -9.88
N PRO A 292 7.58 15.26 -11.11
CA PRO A 292 8.79 15.00 -11.91
C PRO A 292 9.55 16.27 -12.28
N LYS A 293 8.83 17.38 -12.50
CA LYS A 293 9.46 18.68 -12.84
C LYS A 293 10.21 19.28 -11.64
N ALA A 294 9.64 19.17 -10.44
CA ALA A 294 10.32 19.62 -9.22
C ALA A 294 11.64 18.86 -9.01
N GLY A 295 11.68 17.54 -9.28
CA GLY A 295 12.88 16.72 -9.19
C GLY A 295 13.96 17.03 -10.24
N THR A 296 13.63 17.76 -11.31
CA THR A 296 14.63 18.19 -12.32
C THR A 296 15.18 19.59 -12.06
N MET A 297 14.64 20.31 -11.07
CA MET A 297 15.07 21.67 -10.68
C MET A 297 16.08 21.68 -9.53
N THR A 298 16.32 20.51 -8.93
CA THR A 298 17.36 20.26 -7.92
C THR A 298 18.57 19.58 -8.55
#